data_866ee09d57886211af5b327039cb51fd
#
_entry.id   866ee09d57886211af5b327039cb51fd
#
_cell.length_a   1.000
_cell.length_b   1.000
_cell.length_c   1.000
_cell.angle_alpha   90.00
_cell.angle_beta   90.00
_cell.angle_gamma   90.00
#
_symmetry.space_group_name_H-M   'P 1'
#
loop_
_entity.id
_entity.type
_entity.pdbx_description
1 polymer ?
#
loop_
_entity_poly.entity_id
_entity_poly.type
_entity_poly.pdbx_seq_one_letter_code
_entity_poly.pdbx_strand_id
1 'polypeptide(L)'
;YKFAKKVEKSGLGACNALSRDICVADKTYQENVCKFLVDTTKEFDISYWKLDGFSYRPCTNSKHHHMVGGENDMYYYSEMWQGWIDIFKSVRQARAEEGKDLWINMTCYVHPSPWWLQYVNSIWLQNSSDIGFADNLEHQPQLEREITYRDGRYYHSLCTRAWQIPQRYLYNHEPIYGTEAKVHYTDEEFEKYLYFNACRGQALNELHLSYTMMNKTKWRILSKVVQWQKSNFDILRNAMLLGGNPEENNVYGYFSWNENGDGIIALRNPTDESAPLTLTLNRLMGCPENLKNVNRFNVYNEGAGENFDSYSYGDKIDLTLKPFEVKVLQFGKKDRRYDYLEAVDEFTISFKYSSNEENCAICENDDVKITVEDGCLKIKCDSAMLTSSGKITGGEHKITVVREKNKMVKLYMDHALDGSVYDAAAKGEIDTKMESDALEFSAVNKATSYEDIVALKRVLTKAVKRRKK
;
A
#
# COMPACT_ATOMS: atom_id res chain seq x y z
N TYR A 1 -18.25 22.82 -20.44
CA TYR A 1 -18.61 24.10 -21.05
C TYR A 1 -19.67 24.88 -20.23
N LYS A 2 -20.80 24.27 -19.86
CA LYS A 2 -21.83 24.92 -19.03
C LYS A 2 -21.27 25.38 -17.68
N PHE A 3 -20.39 24.60 -17.08
CA PHE A 3 -19.71 24.95 -15.83
C PHE A 3 -18.74 26.12 -16.03
N ALA A 4 -17.86 26.05 -17.04
CA ALA A 4 -16.93 27.14 -17.35
C ALA A 4 -17.63 28.47 -17.60
N LYS A 5 -18.78 28.44 -18.30
CA LYS A 5 -19.63 29.62 -18.50
C LYS A 5 -20.26 30.15 -17.20
N LYS A 6 -20.55 29.29 -16.22
CA LYS A 6 -21.01 29.73 -14.89
C LYS A 6 -19.88 30.44 -14.13
N VAL A 7 -18.67 29.87 -14.17
CA VAL A 7 -17.48 30.45 -13.55
C VAL A 7 -17.21 31.84 -14.13
N GLU A 8 -17.26 31.97 -15.47
CA GLU A 8 -17.10 33.28 -16.17
C GLU A 8 -18.17 34.28 -15.73
N LYS A 9 -19.44 33.91 -15.72
CA LYS A 9 -20.55 34.76 -15.27
C LYS A 9 -20.44 35.18 -13.81
N SER A 10 -19.84 34.38 -12.98
CA SER A 10 -19.62 34.67 -11.55
C SER A 10 -18.40 35.53 -11.30
N GLY A 11 -17.63 35.90 -12.34
CA GLY A 11 -16.40 36.68 -12.22
C GLY A 11 -15.25 35.92 -11.56
N LEU A 12 -15.32 34.58 -11.47
CA LEU A 12 -14.34 33.73 -10.81
C LEU A 12 -13.24 33.23 -11.76
N GLY A 13 -13.33 33.53 -13.05
CA GLY A 13 -12.38 33.14 -14.07
C GLY A 13 -12.93 33.33 -15.46
N ALA A 14 -12.19 32.92 -16.47
CA ALA A 14 -12.57 33.03 -17.87
C ALA A 14 -12.82 31.67 -18.53
N CYS A 15 -13.71 31.62 -19.53
CA CYS A 15 -14.00 30.42 -20.30
C CYS A 15 -13.07 30.32 -21.50
N ASN A 16 -12.30 29.25 -21.61
CA ASN A 16 -11.53 28.93 -22.80
C ASN A 16 -12.48 28.46 -23.92
N ALA A 17 -12.66 29.29 -24.94
CA ALA A 17 -13.60 29.03 -26.02
C ALA A 17 -13.20 27.83 -26.89
N LEU A 18 -11.89 27.50 -27.01
CA LEU A 18 -11.39 26.38 -27.83
C LEU A 18 -11.58 25.04 -27.13
N SER A 19 -11.16 24.92 -25.86
CA SER A 19 -11.31 23.69 -25.09
C SER A 19 -12.68 23.53 -24.47
N ARG A 20 -13.48 24.59 -24.41
CA ARG A 20 -14.77 24.67 -23.72
C ARG A 20 -14.69 24.45 -22.21
N ASP A 21 -13.50 24.60 -21.64
CA ASP A 21 -13.19 24.47 -20.21
C ASP A 21 -12.89 25.86 -19.61
N ILE A 22 -12.50 25.87 -18.36
CA ILE A 22 -11.98 27.08 -17.72
C ILE A 22 -10.61 27.41 -18.31
N CYS A 23 -10.33 28.68 -18.52
CA CYS A 23 -9.00 29.13 -18.89
C CYS A 23 -8.08 29.11 -17.67
N VAL A 24 -7.26 28.08 -17.55
CA VAL A 24 -6.41 27.87 -16.35
C VAL A 24 -5.22 28.82 -16.28
N ALA A 25 -4.89 29.53 -17.36
CA ALA A 25 -3.88 30.59 -17.37
C ALA A 25 -4.46 31.97 -17.01
N ASP A 26 -5.77 32.11 -16.89
CA ASP A 26 -6.40 33.35 -16.47
C ASP A 26 -6.10 33.69 -15.01
N LYS A 27 -5.50 34.86 -14.74
CA LYS A 27 -5.07 35.25 -13.40
C LYS A 27 -6.21 35.31 -12.40
N THR A 28 -7.39 35.76 -12.82
CA THR A 28 -8.57 35.84 -11.97
C THR A 28 -8.96 34.43 -11.49
N TYR A 29 -8.90 33.44 -12.39
CA TYR A 29 -9.13 32.04 -12.00
C TYR A 29 -8.06 31.52 -11.05
N GLN A 30 -6.79 31.76 -11.34
CA GLN A 30 -5.66 31.32 -10.51
C GLN A 30 -5.74 31.88 -9.08
N GLU A 31 -6.03 33.17 -8.94
CA GLU A 31 -6.20 33.84 -7.64
C GLU A 31 -7.37 33.25 -6.84
N ASN A 32 -8.52 33.01 -7.49
CA ASN A 32 -9.69 32.42 -6.83
C ASN A 32 -9.45 30.96 -6.42
N VAL A 33 -8.78 30.15 -7.26
CA VAL A 33 -8.41 28.76 -6.92
C VAL A 33 -7.39 28.75 -5.78
N CYS A 34 -6.37 29.60 -5.84
CA CYS A 34 -5.39 29.72 -4.77
C CYS A 34 -6.07 30.04 -3.43
N LYS A 35 -6.91 31.07 -3.41
CA LYS A 35 -7.66 31.45 -2.22
C LYS A 35 -8.53 30.30 -1.72
N PHE A 36 -9.29 29.66 -2.60
CA PHE A 36 -10.15 28.52 -2.25
C PHE A 36 -9.35 27.39 -1.62
N LEU A 37 -8.23 26.99 -2.23
CA LEU A 37 -7.41 25.87 -1.72
C LEU A 37 -6.78 26.23 -0.37
N VAL A 38 -6.28 27.44 -0.19
CA VAL A 38 -5.68 27.90 1.07
C VAL A 38 -6.74 27.96 2.18
N ASP A 39 -7.88 28.61 1.93
CA ASP A 39 -8.96 28.76 2.92
C ASP A 39 -9.50 27.37 3.34
N THR A 40 -9.81 26.52 2.35
CA THR A 40 -10.33 25.16 2.60
C THR A 40 -9.30 24.28 3.34
N THR A 41 -8.03 24.41 3.00
CA THR A 41 -6.94 23.70 3.69
C THR A 41 -6.89 24.04 5.17
N LYS A 42 -7.01 25.33 5.51
CA LYS A 42 -7.00 25.81 6.90
C LYS A 42 -8.29 25.43 7.63
N GLU A 43 -9.44 25.64 6.99
CA GLU A 43 -10.76 25.38 7.61
C GLU A 43 -10.99 23.91 7.95
N PHE A 44 -10.60 23.00 7.07
CA PHE A 44 -10.86 21.55 7.23
C PHE A 44 -9.63 20.73 7.59
N ASP A 45 -8.52 21.37 7.90
CA ASP A 45 -7.24 20.72 8.24
C ASP A 45 -6.78 19.70 7.19
N ILE A 46 -6.88 20.07 5.91
CA ILE A 46 -6.58 19.16 4.79
C ILE A 46 -5.07 18.92 4.71
N SER A 47 -4.66 17.64 4.72
CA SER A 47 -3.28 17.19 4.58
C SER A 47 -2.95 16.61 3.20
N TYR A 48 -3.94 16.49 2.31
CA TYR A 48 -3.81 15.89 1.00
C TYR A 48 -4.70 16.57 -0.04
N TRP A 49 -4.11 16.94 -1.17
CA TRP A 49 -4.82 17.41 -2.34
C TRP A 49 -4.50 16.57 -3.55
N LYS A 50 -5.53 16.08 -4.23
CA LYS A 50 -5.44 15.62 -5.61
C LYS A 50 -6.00 16.70 -6.51
N LEU A 51 -5.13 17.27 -7.33
CA LEU A 51 -5.49 18.33 -8.26
C LEU A 51 -5.60 17.74 -9.67
N ASP A 52 -6.77 17.83 -10.27
CA ASP A 52 -7.14 17.16 -11.50
C ASP A 52 -7.87 18.10 -12.45
N GLY A 53 -7.97 17.70 -13.72
CA GLY A 53 -8.85 18.30 -14.69
C GLY A 53 -8.33 19.59 -15.33
N PHE A 54 -7.03 19.82 -15.35
CA PHE A 54 -6.47 21.02 -15.99
C PHE A 54 -6.43 20.86 -17.50
N SER A 55 -7.04 21.83 -18.18
CA SER A 55 -6.91 21.93 -19.63
C SER A 55 -5.48 22.34 -19.99
N TYR A 56 -4.84 21.55 -20.85
CA TYR A 56 -3.56 21.91 -21.46
C TYR A 56 -3.72 22.54 -22.86
N ARG A 57 -4.96 22.64 -23.35
CA ARG A 57 -5.22 23.28 -24.64
C ARG A 57 -5.04 24.79 -24.51
N PRO A 58 -4.25 25.40 -25.38
CA PRO A 58 -3.96 26.83 -25.30
C PRO A 58 -5.23 27.66 -25.44
N CYS A 59 -5.26 28.77 -24.75
CA CYS A 59 -6.28 29.80 -24.91
C CYS A 59 -5.72 30.94 -25.73
N THR A 60 -6.34 31.22 -26.86
CA THR A 60 -5.90 32.31 -27.78
C THR A 60 -6.63 33.62 -27.58
N ASN A 61 -7.45 33.76 -26.53
CA ASN A 61 -8.22 34.95 -26.26
C ASN A 61 -7.34 36.00 -25.53
N SER A 62 -6.96 37.04 -26.24
CA SER A 62 -6.15 38.15 -25.71
C SER A 62 -6.88 39.02 -24.67
N LYS A 63 -8.17 38.82 -24.45
CA LYS A 63 -8.94 39.53 -23.40
C LYS A 63 -8.86 38.86 -22.04
N HIS A 64 -8.35 37.65 -21.99
CA HIS A 64 -8.06 36.98 -20.73
C HIS A 64 -6.77 37.55 -20.13
N HIS A 65 -6.62 37.43 -18.81
CA HIS A 65 -5.46 37.99 -18.10
C HIS A 65 -4.22 37.08 -18.20
N HIS A 66 -3.85 36.70 -19.44
CA HIS A 66 -2.63 35.99 -19.77
C HIS A 66 -2.10 36.37 -21.14
N MET A 67 -0.84 36.11 -21.38
CA MET A 67 -0.24 36.28 -22.71
C MET A 67 -0.74 35.21 -23.68
N VAL A 68 -0.77 35.56 -24.96
CA VAL A 68 -1.14 34.66 -26.06
C VAL A 68 -0.08 34.66 -27.14
N GLY A 69 0.00 33.56 -27.91
CA GLY A 69 0.93 33.39 -29.01
C GLY A 69 2.26 32.78 -28.61
N GLY A 70 3.31 33.10 -29.38
CA GLY A 70 4.58 32.39 -29.33
C GLY A 70 4.55 31.07 -30.14
N GLU A 71 5.73 30.51 -30.39
CA GLU A 71 5.83 29.21 -31.06
C GLU A 71 5.15 28.12 -30.22
N ASN A 72 4.28 27.33 -30.83
CA ASN A 72 3.48 26.28 -30.12
C ASN A 72 2.71 26.80 -28.91
N ASP A 73 2.23 28.04 -28.93
CA ASP A 73 1.50 28.70 -27.83
C ASP A 73 2.28 28.75 -26.50
N MET A 74 3.60 28.90 -26.56
CA MET A 74 4.49 28.84 -25.39
C MET A 74 4.16 29.88 -24.33
N TYR A 75 3.62 31.03 -24.68
CA TYR A 75 3.26 32.07 -23.71
C TYR A 75 2.11 31.62 -22.80
N TYR A 76 1.08 30.96 -23.37
CA TYR A 76 0.02 30.41 -22.60
C TYR A 76 0.52 29.34 -21.61
N TYR A 77 1.36 28.41 -22.10
CA TYR A 77 1.88 27.34 -21.26
C TYR A 77 2.76 27.87 -20.13
N SER A 78 3.58 28.88 -20.39
CA SER A 78 4.41 29.50 -19.38
C SER A 78 3.58 30.14 -18.27
N GLU A 79 2.56 30.91 -18.64
CA GLU A 79 1.63 31.53 -17.68
C GLU A 79 0.83 30.50 -16.88
N MET A 80 0.36 29.45 -17.54
CA MET A 80 -0.36 28.36 -16.89
C MET A 80 0.54 27.65 -15.87
N TRP A 81 1.76 27.31 -16.24
CA TRP A 81 2.69 26.62 -15.34
C TRP A 81 3.09 27.49 -14.16
N GLN A 82 3.38 28.76 -14.40
CA GLN A 82 3.72 29.70 -13.33
C GLN A 82 2.54 29.83 -12.33
N GLY A 83 1.32 29.95 -12.85
CA GLY A 83 0.13 30.03 -12.00
C GLY A 83 -0.04 28.78 -11.11
N TRP A 84 0.17 27.58 -11.65
CA TRP A 84 0.12 26.36 -10.85
C TRP A 84 1.23 26.29 -9.80
N ILE A 85 2.45 26.71 -10.14
CA ILE A 85 3.55 26.79 -9.20
C ILE A 85 3.19 27.70 -8.02
N ASP A 86 2.63 28.88 -8.32
CA ASP A 86 2.26 29.85 -7.31
C ASP A 86 1.13 29.33 -6.41
N ILE A 87 0.16 28.60 -6.97
CA ILE A 87 -0.88 27.93 -6.22
C ILE A 87 -0.29 26.85 -5.29
N PHE A 88 0.56 25.97 -5.81
CA PHE A 88 1.19 24.91 -5.01
C PHE A 88 2.03 25.47 -3.85
N LYS A 89 2.82 26.51 -4.14
CA LYS A 89 3.61 27.20 -3.11
C LYS A 89 2.73 27.82 -2.03
N SER A 90 1.65 28.50 -2.42
CA SER A 90 0.77 29.19 -1.48
C SER A 90 0.05 28.20 -0.54
N VAL A 91 -0.43 27.07 -1.06
CA VAL A 91 -1.10 26.06 -0.25
C VAL A 91 -0.09 25.36 0.69
N ARG A 92 1.12 25.07 0.21
CA ARG A 92 2.20 24.53 1.06
C ARG A 92 2.62 25.50 2.15
N GLN A 93 2.76 26.78 1.81
CA GLN A 93 3.09 27.81 2.77
C GLN A 93 2.05 27.90 3.89
N ALA A 94 0.76 27.85 3.51
CA ALA A 94 -0.34 27.88 4.48
C ALA A 94 -0.29 26.73 5.49
N ARG A 95 0.15 25.52 5.07
CA ARG A 95 0.35 24.38 5.98
C ARG A 95 1.63 24.50 6.79
N ALA A 96 2.71 24.93 6.18
CA ALA A 96 3.99 25.12 6.86
C ALA A 96 3.90 26.14 8.00
N GLU A 97 3.12 27.22 7.83
CA GLU A 97 2.82 28.21 8.88
C GLU A 97 2.12 27.60 10.10
N GLU A 98 1.39 26.49 9.91
CA GLU A 98 0.77 25.73 10.98
C GLU A 98 1.66 24.60 11.54
N GLY A 99 2.90 24.45 11.02
CA GLY A 99 3.81 23.35 11.37
C GLY A 99 3.35 21.99 10.86
N LYS A 100 2.58 21.94 9.78
CA LYS A 100 1.97 20.74 9.24
C LYS A 100 2.43 20.43 7.83
N ASP A 101 2.46 19.16 7.46
CA ASP A 101 2.76 18.69 6.10
C ASP A 101 1.55 18.73 5.18
N LEU A 102 1.84 18.77 3.87
CA LEU A 102 0.85 18.67 2.80
C LEU A 102 1.36 17.79 1.68
N TRP A 103 0.56 16.78 1.32
CA TRP A 103 0.78 15.98 0.13
C TRP A 103 -0.03 16.53 -1.04
N ILE A 104 0.62 16.78 -2.17
CA ILE A 104 -0.04 17.24 -3.40
C ILE A 104 0.19 16.20 -4.50
N ASN A 105 -0.90 15.64 -5.03
CA ASN A 105 -0.93 14.86 -6.25
C ASN A 105 -1.28 15.75 -7.44
N MET A 106 -0.53 15.60 -8.51
CA MET A 106 -0.76 16.34 -9.74
C MET A 106 -1.30 15.42 -10.84
N THR A 107 -2.55 15.62 -11.24
CA THR A 107 -3.22 15.00 -12.41
C THR A 107 -3.58 16.11 -13.40
N CYS A 108 -2.60 16.83 -13.88
CA CYS A 108 -2.83 18.13 -14.53
C CYS A 108 -2.76 18.05 -16.06
N TYR A 109 -2.66 16.86 -16.64
CA TYR A 109 -2.49 16.68 -18.09
C TYR A 109 -1.40 17.56 -18.73
N VAL A 110 -0.41 17.93 -17.93
CA VAL A 110 0.83 18.55 -18.39
C VAL A 110 1.85 17.48 -18.72
N HIS A 111 2.87 17.80 -19.49
CA HIS A 111 3.93 16.84 -19.80
C HIS A 111 4.60 16.33 -18.51
N PRO A 112 4.63 15.03 -18.27
CA PRO A 112 5.31 14.46 -17.11
C PRO A 112 6.79 14.82 -17.12
N SER A 113 7.26 15.36 -15.99
CA SER A 113 8.65 15.75 -15.81
C SER A 113 9.04 15.67 -14.35
N PRO A 114 10.26 15.20 -14.01
CA PRO A 114 10.76 15.22 -12.63
C PRO A 114 10.88 16.64 -12.07
N TRP A 115 10.93 17.66 -12.92
CA TRP A 115 10.95 19.06 -12.52
C TRP A 115 9.76 19.45 -11.63
N TRP A 116 8.57 18.87 -11.87
CA TRP A 116 7.37 19.11 -11.05
C TRP A 116 7.52 18.64 -9.60
N LEU A 117 8.43 17.71 -9.32
CA LEU A 117 8.67 17.20 -7.95
C LEU A 117 9.27 18.26 -7.02
N GLN A 118 9.65 19.43 -7.53
CA GLN A 118 9.97 20.59 -6.70
C GLN A 118 8.74 21.20 -6.03
N TYR A 119 7.54 20.95 -6.58
CA TYR A 119 6.30 21.60 -6.18
C TYR A 119 5.22 20.63 -5.72
N VAL A 120 5.25 19.38 -6.19
CA VAL A 120 4.27 18.33 -5.87
C VAL A 120 4.95 17.08 -5.33
N ASN A 121 4.20 16.20 -4.69
CA ASN A 121 4.74 14.97 -4.11
C ASN A 121 4.63 13.77 -5.05
N SER A 122 3.65 13.78 -5.95
CA SER A 122 3.44 12.70 -6.92
C SER A 122 2.76 13.20 -8.18
N ILE A 123 2.99 12.46 -9.25
CA ILE A 123 2.52 12.78 -10.60
C ILE A 123 1.73 11.58 -11.10
N TRP A 124 0.56 11.84 -11.66
CA TRP A 124 -0.29 10.82 -12.28
C TRP A 124 0.41 10.14 -13.47
N LEU A 125 0.20 8.84 -13.60
CA LEU A 125 0.66 8.04 -14.76
C LEU A 125 -0.20 8.38 -15.99
N GLN A 126 0.12 9.47 -16.65
CA GLN A 126 -0.75 10.17 -17.60
C GLN A 126 -0.97 9.46 -18.95
N ASN A 127 -0.24 8.40 -19.23
CA ASN A 127 -0.45 7.56 -20.42
C ASN A 127 -1.40 6.38 -20.19
N SER A 128 -2.18 6.43 -19.12
CA SER A 128 -3.00 5.35 -18.62
C SER A 128 -4.45 5.82 -18.44
N SER A 129 -5.40 4.94 -18.70
CA SER A 129 -6.79 5.11 -18.22
C SER A 129 -6.88 4.75 -16.75
N ASP A 130 -7.96 5.17 -16.07
CA ASP A 130 -8.23 4.80 -14.69
C ASP A 130 -8.37 3.28 -14.56
N ILE A 131 -9.06 2.67 -15.49
CA ILE A 131 -9.22 1.22 -15.63
C ILE A 131 -8.79 0.84 -17.04
N GLY A 132 -8.08 -0.28 -17.17
CA GLY A 132 -7.65 -0.78 -18.47
C GLY A 132 -7.31 -2.27 -18.43
N PHE A 133 -7.39 -2.89 -19.59
CA PHE A 133 -7.15 -4.32 -19.77
C PHE A 133 -6.27 -4.55 -21.00
N ALA A 134 -5.20 -5.32 -20.85
CA ALA A 134 -4.37 -5.75 -21.96
C ALA A 134 -5.06 -6.86 -22.78
N ASP A 135 -4.70 -6.96 -24.04
CA ASP A 135 -5.18 -7.98 -24.97
C ASP A 135 -3.99 -8.76 -25.60
N ASN A 136 -2.96 -9.02 -24.80
CA ASN A 136 -1.73 -9.69 -25.24
C ASN A 136 -1.85 -11.22 -25.34
N LEU A 137 -2.87 -11.81 -24.69
CA LEU A 137 -3.16 -13.25 -24.77
C LEU A 137 -4.66 -13.48 -24.95
N GLU A 138 -4.99 -14.50 -25.74
CA GLU A 138 -6.37 -14.97 -25.88
C GLU A 138 -6.81 -15.66 -24.57
N HIS A 139 -8.04 -15.42 -24.15
CA HIS A 139 -8.64 -16.00 -22.92
C HIS A 139 -7.91 -15.71 -21.60
N GLN A 140 -7.11 -14.66 -21.54
CA GLN A 140 -6.44 -14.22 -20.32
C GLN A 140 -7.47 -13.83 -19.22
N PRO A 141 -7.30 -14.28 -17.96
CA PRO A 141 -8.15 -13.87 -16.86
C PRO A 141 -8.18 -12.34 -16.68
N GLN A 142 -9.31 -11.81 -16.25
CA GLN A 142 -9.51 -10.36 -16.19
C GLN A 142 -8.48 -9.65 -15.29
N LEU A 143 -8.15 -10.23 -14.12
CA LEU A 143 -7.11 -9.68 -13.25
C LEU A 143 -5.76 -9.61 -13.96
N GLU A 144 -5.39 -10.65 -14.68
CA GLU A 144 -4.11 -10.72 -15.38
C GLU A 144 -4.02 -9.67 -16.49
N ARG A 145 -5.13 -9.41 -17.19
CA ARG A 145 -5.24 -8.34 -18.20
C ARG A 145 -5.06 -6.96 -17.57
N GLU A 146 -5.67 -6.74 -16.39
CA GLU A 146 -5.58 -5.46 -15.66
C GLU A 146 -4.14 -5.20 -15.19
N ILE A 147 -3.52 -6.17 -14.52
CA ILE A 147 -2.13 -6.05 -14.05
C ILE A 147 -1.19 -5.82 -15.24
N THR A 148 -1.34 -6.61 -16.31
CA THR A 148 -0.50 -6.49 -17.54
C THR A 148 -0.65 -5.10 -18.15
N TYR A 149 -1.87 -4.59 -18.30
CA TYR A 149 -2.12 -3.24 -18.81
C TYR A 149 -1.42 -2.17 -17.97
N ARG A 150 -1.61 -2.21 -16.67
CA ARG A 150 -1.05 -1.19 -15.78
C ARG A 150 0.48 -1.20 -15.80
N ASP A 151 1.07 -2.37 -15.70
CA ASP A 151 2.52 -2.50 -15.72
C ASP A 151 3.12 -2.20 -17.09
N GLY A 152 2.40 -2.46 -18.17
CA GLY A 152 2.76 -1.98 -19.51
C GLY A 152 2.82 -0.46 -19.59
N ARG A 153 1.91 0.25 -18.88
CA ARG A 153 1.97 1.73 -18.81
C ARG A 153 3.16 2.21 -17.98
N TYR A 154 3.50 1.51 -16.88
CA TYR A 154 4.74 1.78 -16.15
C TYR A 154 5.97 1.53 -17.01
N TYR A 155 6.05 0.37 -17.68
CA TYR A 155 7.15 0.06 -18.59
C TYR A 155 7.32 1.15 -19.66
N HIS A 156 6.22 1.56 -20.27
CA HIS A 156 6.25 2.62 -21.29
C HIS A 156 6.79 3.95 -20.73
N SER A 157 6.38 4.34 -19.54
CA SER A 157 6.78 5.60 -18.91
C SER A 157 8.21 5.59 -18.38
N LEU A 158 8.68 4.43 -17.92
CA LEU A 158 10.01 4.30 -17.29
C LEU A 158 11.10 3.91 -18.30
N CYS A 159 10.78 3.06 -19.27
CA CYS A 159 11.75 2.50 -20.22
C CYS A 159 11.63 3.09 -21.61
N THR A 160 10.43 3.10 -22.20
CA THR A 160 10.25 3.51 -23.61
C THR A 160 10.34 5.03 -23.79
N ARG A 161 9.61 5.79 -22.96
CA ARG A 161 9.64 7.26 -22.99
C ARG A 161 10.65 7.86 -22.02
N ALA A 162 11.05 7.08 -21.01
CA ALA A 162 12.05 7.44 -20.02
C ALA A 162 11.82 8.83 -19.41
N TRP A 163 10.65 9.05 -18.79
CA TRP A 163 10.29 10.34 -18.18
C TRP A 163 11.22 10.76 -17.04
N GLN A 164 12.07 9.85 -16.58
CA GLN A 164 13.05 10.07 -15.50
C GLN A 164 12.41 10.46 -14.16
N ILE A 165 11.12 10.21 -14.00
CA ILE A 165 10.43 10.36 -12.73
C ILE A 165 10.68 9.09 -11.91
N PRO A 166 11.26 9.16 -10.70
CA PRO A 166 11.42 7.98 -9.86
C PRO A 166 10.07 7.31 -9.61
N GLN A 167 10.04 5.98 -9.71
CA GLN A 167 8.79 5.19 -9.72
C GLN A 167 7.92 5.47 -8.50
N ARG A 168 8.50 5.70 -7.33
CA ARG A 168 7.76 6.04 -6.10
C ARG A 168 6.90 7.30 -6.18
N TYR A 169 7.21 8.20 -7.11
CA TYR A 169 6.46 9.44 -7.30
C TYR A 169 5.45 9.40 -8.44
N LEU A 170 5.38 8.26 -9.14
CA LEU A 170 4.27 7.98 -10.05
C LEU A 170 3.13 7.33 -9.29
N TYR A 171 1.90 7.76 -9.52
CA TYR A 171 0.74 7.13 -8.93
C TYR A 171 -0.36 6.86 -9.96
N ASN A 172 -1.26 5.98 -9.62
CA ASN A 172 -2.46 5.62 -10.39
C ASN A 172 -3.58 5.18 -9.44
N HIS A 173 -4.75 4.88 -9.99
CA HIS A 173 -5.90 4.36 -9.25
C HIS A 173 -5.77 2.87 -8.98
N GLU A 174 -4.79 2.45 -8.19
CA GLU A 174 -4.61 1.06 -7.83
C GLU A 174 -4.26 0.88 -6.36
N PRO A 175 -4.67 -0.26 -5.78
CA PRO A 175 -5.42 -1.37 -6.39
C PRO A 175 -6.87 -1.01 -6.70
N ILE A 176 -7.39 -1.52 -7.84
CA ILE A 176 -8.79 -1.36 -8.22
C ILE A 176 -9.56 -2.64 -7.88
N TYR A 177 -10.60 -2.51 -7.08
CA TYR A 177 -11.58 -3.55 -6.82
C TYR A 177 -12.93 -2.91 -6.58
N GLY A 178 -13.69 -2.71 -7.63
CA GLY A 178 -14.89 -1.89 -7.54
C GLY A 178 -15.93 -2.18 -8.61
N THR A 179 -17.14 -1.67 -8.35
CA THR A 179 -18.29 -1.80 -9.24
C THR A 179 -18.05 -1.19 -10.61
N GLU A 180 -17.22 -0.16 -10.69
CA GLU A 180 -16.89 0.52 -11.96
C GLU A 180 -16.06 -0.37 -12.89
N ALA A 181 -15.11 -1.12 -12.33
CA ALA A 181 -14.30 -2.07 -13.09
C ALA A 181 -15.07 -3.34 -13.46
N LYS A 182 -16.20 -3.61 -12.81
CA LYS A 182 -17.03 -4.84 -12.98
C LYS A 182 -16.19 -6.12 -12.78
N VAL A 183 -15.25 -6.09 -11.86
CA VAL A 183 -14.34 -7.20 -11.58
C VAL A 183 -14.68 -7.83 -10.24
N HIS A 184 -14.62 -9.16 -10.21
CA HIS A 184 -14.81 -9.97 -9.02
C HIS A 184 -13.61 -10.89 -8.86
N TYR A 185 -12.70 -10.55 -7.94
CA TYR A 185 -11.53 -11.37 -7.63
C TYR A 185 -11.84 -12.31 -6.47
N THR A 186 -11.30 -13.53 -6.54
CA THR A 186 -11.20 -14.41 -5.37
C THR A 186 -10.36 -13.75 -4.28
N ASP A 187 -10.35 -14.31 -3.08
CA ASP A 187 -9.52 -13.75 -2.00
C ASP A 187 -8.03 -13.93 -2.31
N GLU A 188 -7.63 -15.05 -2.95
CA GLU A 188 -6.27 -15.30 -3.42
C GLU A 188 -5.83 -14.35 -4.53
N GLU A 189 -6.68 -14.12 -5.53
CA GLU A 189 -6.41 -13.14 -6.60
C GLU A 189 -6.26 -11.73 -6.04
N PHE A 190 -7.10 -11.36 -5.07
CA PHE A 190 -7.02 -10.07 -4.41
C PHE A 190 -5.71 -9.91 -3.62
N GLU A 191 -5.28 -10.95 -2.89
CA GLU A 191 -4.01 -10.93 -2.16
C GLU A 191 -2.82 -10.84 -3.11
N LYS A 192 -2.80 -11.64 -4.18
CA LYS A 192 -1.80 -11.58 -5.25
C LYS A 192 -1.65 -10.18 -5.82
N TYR A 193 -2.77 -9.56 -6.17
CA TYR A 193 -2.82 -8.22 -6.73
C TYR A 193 -2.24 -7.18 -5.77
N LEU A 194 -2.63 -7.22 -4.50
CA LEU A 194 -2.17 -6.27 -3.50
C LEU A 194 -0.66 -6.38 -3.25
N TYR A 195 -0.12 -7.58 -3.09
CA TYR A 195 1.32 -7.75 -2.88
C TYR A 195 2.13 -7.26 -4.08
N PHE A 196 1.69 -7.59 -5.29
CA PHE A 196 2.40 -7.16 -6.48
C PHE A 196 2.33 -5.63 -6.68
N ASN A 197 1.15 -5.04 -6.45
CA ASN A 197 0.98 -3.59 -6.48
C ASN A 197 1.87 -2.88 -5.44
N ALA A 198 1.95 -3.40 -4.22
CA ALA A 198 2.80 -2.84 -3.17
C ALA A 198 4.29 -2.81 -3.56
N CYS A 199 4.75 -3.80 -4.33
CA CYS A 199 6.13 -3.90 -4.80
C CYS A 199 6.50 -2.88 -5.88
N ARG A 200 5.54 -2.16 -6.45
CA ARG A 200 5.83 -0.99 -7.31
C ARG A 200 6.48 0.15 -6.53
N GLY A 201 6.44 0.12 -5.19
CA GLY A 201 7.12 1.08 -4.32
C GLY A 201 6.55 2.49 -4.34
N GLN A 202 5.29 2.64 -4.69
CA GLN A 202 4.59 3.92 -4.71
C GLN A 202 4.51 4.53 -3.30
N ALA A 203 4.81 5.81 -3.20
CA ALA A 203 4.71 6.54 -1.94
C ALA A 203 3.25 6.87 -1.55
N LEU A 204 2.34 6.80 -2.50
CA LEU A 204 0.91 6.96 -2.30
C LEU A 204 0.15 5.81 -2.95
N ASN A 205 -0.70 5.14 -2.18
CA ASN A 205 -1.68 4.18 -2.69
C ASN A 205 -3.06 4.85 -2.70
N GLU A 206 -3.61 5.02 -3.87
CA GLU A 206 -5.00 5.47 -4.03
C GLU A 206 -5.90 4.24 -4.11
N LEU A 207 -6.51 3.86 -2.98
CA LEU A 207 -7.34 2.66 -2.88
C LEU A 207 -8.68 2.85 -3.61
N HIS A 208 -8.78 2.39 -4.83
CA HIS A 208 -10.00 2.46 -5.63
C HIS A 208 -10.88 1.23 -5.39
N LEU A 209 -11.42 1.15 -4.18
CA LEU A 209 -12.14 -0.02 -3.68
C LEU A 209 -13.61 0.32 -3.39
N SER A 210 -14.54 -0.49 -3.90
CA SER A 210 -15.95 -0.42 -3.51
C SER A 210 -16.19 -1.20 -2.23
N TYR A 211 -16.48 -0.51 -1.13
CA TYR A 211 -16.67 -1.14 0.19
C TYR A 211 -17.76 -2.22 0.20
N THR A 212 -18.77 -2.11 -0.67
CA THR A 212 -19.85 -3.09 -0.82
C THR A 212 -19.40 -4.43 -1.39
N MET A 213 -18.25 -4.48 -2.06
CA MET A 213 -17.66 -5.70 -2.62
C MET A 213 -16.65 -6.36 -1.67
N MET A 214 -16.26 -5.66 -0.61
CA MET A 214 -15.27 -6.11 0.36
C MET A 214 -15.91 -7.01 1.41
N ASN A 215 -15.49 -8.27 1.46
CA ASN A 215 -15.80 -9.17 2.56
C ASN A 215 -14.79 -9.04 3.71
N LYS A 216 -15.03 -9.74 4.81
CA LYS A 216 -14.16 -9.71 5.99
C LYS A 216 -12.73 -10.18 5.68
N THR A 217 -12.59 -11.21 4.85
CA THR A 217 -11.28 -11.75 4.43
C THR A 217 -10.51 -10.72 3.62
N LYS A 218 -11.13 -10.10 2.62
CA LYS A 218 -10.50 -9.04 1.81
C LYS A 218 -10.04 -7.83 2.65
N TRP A 219 -10.83 -7.41 3.64
CA TRP A 219 -10.40 -6.35 4.57
C TRP A 219 -9.17 -6.75 5.38
N ARG A 220 -9.05 -8.02 5.81
CA ARG A 220 -7.87 -8.53 6.52
C ARG A 220 -6.65 -8.58 5.60
N ILE A 221 -6.82 -9.09 4.37
CA ILE A 221 -5.76 -9.14 3.37
C ILE A 221 -5.25 -7.72 3.08
N LEU A 222 -6.14 -6.77 2.83
CA LEU A 222 -5.76 -5.37 2.60
C LEU A 222 -4.98 -4.79 3.78
N SER A 223 -5.46 -4.99 5.01
CA SER A 223 -4.78 -4.52 6.21
C SER A 223 -3.38 -5.12 6.35
N LYS A 224 -3.26 -6.44 6.16
CA LYS A 224 -1.97 -7.16 6.20
C LYS A 224 -0.98 -6.58 5.19
N VAL A 225 -1.38 -6.46 3.93
CA VAL A 225 -0.48 -6.01 2.87
C VAL A 225 -0.10 -4.54 3.02
N VAL A 226 -1.04 -3.67 3.39
CA VAL A 226 -0.74 -2.25 3.62
C VAL A 226 0.22 -2.07 4.80
N GLN A 227 0.05 -2.83 5.87
CA GLN A 227 0.97 -2.78 7.01
C GLN A 227 2.36 -3.34 6.63
N TRP A 228 2.41 -4.46 5.90
CA TRP A 228 3.67 -5.00 5.37
C TRP A 228 4.38 -4.00 4.46
N GLN A 229 3.67 -3.38 3.53
CA GLN A 229 4.22 -2.33 2.66
C GLN A 229 4.80 -1.17 3.49
N LYS A 230 4.06 -0.73 4.49
CA LYS A 230 4.45 0.38 5.35
C LYS A 230 5.71 0.09 6.16
N SER A 231 5.81 -1.11 6.77
CA SER A 231 6.99 -1.52 7.56
C SER A 231 8.23 -1.82 6.71
N ASN A 232 8.05 -2.11 5.42
CA ASN A 232 9.13 -2.33 4.47
C ASN A 232 9.33 -1.16 3.47
N PHE A 233 8.75 0.01 3.74
CA PHE A 233 8.80 1.12 2.80
C PHE A 233 10.21 1.70 2.63
N ASP A 234 11.08 1.57 3.61
CA ASP A 234 12.50 1.91 3.50
C ASP A 234 13.21 1.14 2.37
N ILE A 235 12.77 -0.09 2.08
CA ILE A 235 13.23 -0.89 0.94
C ILE A 235 12.41 -0.51 -0.31
N LEU A 236 11.10 -0.66 -0.25
CA LEU A 236 10.17 -0.54 -1.38
C LEU A 236 10.22 0.82 -2.09
N ARG A 237 10.50 1.91 -1.35
CA ARG A 237 10.62 3.26 -1.94
C ARG A 237 11.71 3.39 -3.01
N ASN A 238 12.62 2.43 -3.08
CA ASN A 238 13.69 2.37 -4.08
C ASN A 238 13.36 1.43 -5.25
N ALA A 239 12.10 1.04 -5.41
CA ALA A 239 11.69 0.11 -6.42
C ALA A 239 12.00 0.61 -7.83
N MET A 240 12.49 -0.31 -8.64
CA MET A 240 12.75 -0.14 -10.07
C MET A 240 12.19 -1.34 -10.83
N LEU A 241 11.78 -1.11 -12.05
CA LEU A 241 11.26 -2.13 -12.94
C LEU A 241 12.37 -3.10 -13.36
N LEU A 242 12.05 -4.38 -13.40
CA LEU A 242 12.91 -5.49 -13.81
C LEU A 242 12.27 -6.23 -14.99
N GLY A 243 13.09 -6.67 -15.95
CA GLY A 243 12.63 -7.51 -17.04
C GLY A 243 12.09 -6.76 -18.24
N GLY A 244 11.25 -7.41 -19.03
CA GLY A 244 10.76 -6.90 -20.30
C GLY A 244 9.37 -6.24 -20.22
N ASN A 245 8.82 -5.97 -21.40
CA ASN A 245 7.48 -5.40 -21.52
C ASN A 245 6.40 -6.48 -21.21
N PRO A 246 5.56 -6.30 -20.21
CA PRO A 246 4.50 -7.27 -19.90
C PRO A 246 3.47 -7.43 -21.02
N GLU A 247 3.20 -6.38 -21.81
CA GLU A 247 2.29 -6.42 -22.95
C GLU A 247 2.87 -7.22 -24.15
N GLU A 248 4.18 -7.53 -24.10
CA GLU A 248 4.88 -8.41 -25.04
C GLU A 248 5.13 -9.81 -24.45
N ASN A 249 4.41 -10.18 -23.42
CA ASN A 249 4.50 -11.49 -22.73
C ASN A 249 5.86 -11.77 -22.06
N ASN A 250 6.66 -10.76 -21.80
CA ASN A 250 7.92 -10.94 -21.10
C ASN A 250 7.73 -11.08 -19.59
N VAL A 251 8.49 -11.99 -18.98
CA VAL A 251 8.62 -12.02 -17.51
C VAL A 251 9.21 -10.71 -17.03
N TYR A 252 8.62 -10.15 -15.99
CA TYR A 252 9.01 -8.87 -15.44
C TYR A 252 8.74 -8.81 -13.94
N GLY A 253 9.05 -7.67 -13.35
CA GLY A 253 8.73 -7.39 -11.95
C GLY A 253 9.39 -6.13 -11.45
N TYR A 254 9.66 -6.12 -10.16
CA TYR A 254 10.25 -4.99 -9.46
C TYR A 254 11.34 -5.47 -8.51
N PHE A 255 12.40 -4.71 -8.39
CA PHE A 255 13.42 -4.92 -7.37
C PHE A 255 13.64 -3.64 -6.58
N SER A 256 14.00 -3.81 -5.33
CA SER A 256 14.31 -2.70 -4.43
C SER A 256 15.30 -3.13 -3.37
N TRP A 257 16.20 -2.23 -3.00
CA TRP A 257 17.20 -2.45 -1.95
C TRP A 257 17.33 -1.20 -1.09
N ASN A 258 17.56 -1.39 0.20
CA ASN A 258 17.97 -0.31 1.08
C ASN A 258 19.49 -0.30 1.29
N GLU A 259 19.99 0.72 1.99
CA GLU A 259 21.41 0.90 2.25
C GLU A 259 22.00 -0.19 3.19
N ASN A 260 21.15 -0.87 3.95
CA ASN A 260 21.54 -1.94 4.86
C ASN A 260 21.73 -3.30 4.17
N GLY A 261 21.37 -3.38 2.88
CA GLY A 261 21.43 -4.62 2.11
C GLY A 261 20.17 -5.49 2.25
N ASP A 262 19.09 -4.96 2.82
CA ASP A 262 17.80 -5.62 2.73
C ASP A 262 17.17 -5.34 1.35
N GLY A 263 16.61 -6.36 0.75
CA GLY A 263 16.03 -6.29 -0.60
C GLY A 263 14.69 -6.96 -0.72
N ILE A 264 13.89 -6.49 -1.68
CA ILE A 264 12.64 -7.12 -2.10
C ILE A 264 12.67 -7.26 -3.63
N ILE A 265 12.39 -8.45 -4.11
CA ILE A 265 12.25 -8.75 -5.54
C ILE A 265 10.87 -9.36 -5.75
N ALA A 266 10.05 -8.69 -6.55
CA ALA A 266 8.78 -9.20 -7.01
C ALA A 266 8.88 -9.58 -8.47
N LEU A 267 8.36 -10.75 -8.83
CA LEU A 267 8.39 -11.31 -10.19
C LEU A 267 6.98 -11.66 -10.61
N ARG A 268 6.69 -11.47 -11.88
CA ARG A 268 5.44 -11.93 -12.49
C ARG A 268 5.68 -12.55 -13.86
N ASN A 269 5.03 -13.68 -14.05
CA ASN A 269 4.87 -14.27 -15.37
C ASN A 269 3.51 -13.83 -15.93
N PRO A 270 3.46 -13.04 -17.02
CA PRO A 270 2.20 -12.57 -17.59
C PRO A 270 1.54 -13.57 -18.55
N THR A 271 2.09 -14.79 -18.68
CA THR A 271 1.65 -15.77 -19.67
C THR A 271 0.98 -16.99 -19.04
N ASP A 272 0.31 -17.78 -19.86
CA ASP A 272 -0.33 -19.05 -19.53
C ASP A 272 0.61 -20.27 -19.63
N GLU A 273 1.90 -20.04 -19.87
CA GLU A 273 2.95 -21.05 -19.86
C GLU A 273 3.93 -20.82 -18.72
N SER A 274 4.62 -21.89 -18.28
CA SER A 274 5.67 -21.75 -17.28
C SER A 274 6.91 -21.10 -17.86
N ALA A 275 7.49 -20.17 -17.14
CA ALA A 275 8.64 -19.39 -17.57
C ALA A 275 9.85 -19.61 -16.65
N PRO A 276 10.94 -20.25 -17.12
CA PRO A 276 12.20 -20.31 -16.38
C PRO A 276 12.92 -18.96 -16.48
N LEU A 277 13.56 -18.56 -15.37
CA LEU A 277 14.44 -17.38 -15.37
C LEU A 277 15.59 -17.56 -14.40
N THR A 278 16.71 -16.89 -14.70
CA THR A 278 17.85 -16.76 -13.79
C THR A 278 18.04 -15.31 -13.41
N LEU A 279 17.98 -15.02 -12.11
CA LEU A 279 18.34 -13.72 -11.58
C LEU A 279 19.80 -13.72 -11.16
N THR A 280 20.52 -12.63 -11.38
CA THR A 280 21.86 -12.43 -10.83
C THR A 280 21.84 -11.25 -9.90
N LEU A 281 22.19 -11.46 -8.63
CA LEU A 281 22.25 -10.40 -7.62
C LEU A 281 23.44 -9.48 -7.87
N ASN A 282 23.29 -8.51 -8.74
CA ASN A 282 24.34 -7.62 -9.19
C ASN A 282 23.85 -6.16 -9.29
N ARG A 283 24.74 -5.29 -9.76
CA ARG A 283 24.45 -3.86 -9.93
C ARG A 283 23.25 -3.58 -10.84
N LEU A 284 22.98 -4.41 -11.84
CA LEU A 284 21.82 -4.22 -12.74
C LEU A 284 20.49 -4.41 -12.01
N MET A 285 20.49 -5.17 -10.93
CA MET A 285 19.37 -5.32 -10.02
C MET A 285 19.45 -4.39 -8.80
N GLY A 286 20.25 -3.33 -8.86
CA GLY A 286 20.45 -2.41 -7.74
C GLY A 286 21.02 -3.03 -6.48
N CYS A 287 21.52 -4.28 -6.58
CA CYS A 287 22.05 -5.01 -5.44
C CYS A 287 23.33 -4.33 -4.92
N PRO A 288 23.47 -4.06 -3.61
CA PRO A 288 24.69 -3.49 -3.04
C PRO A 288 25.89 -4.42 -3.24
N GLU A 289 27.02 -3.88 -3.68
CA GLU A 289 28.24 -4.67 -3.97
C GLU A 289 28.83 -5.36 -2.73
N ASN A 290 28.50 -4.84 -1.54
CA ASN A 290 28.91 -5.40 -0.26
C ASN A 290 27.94 -6.45 0.31
N LEU A 291 26.90 -6.84 -0.45
CA LEU A 291 25.96 -7.86 -0.02
C LEU A 291 26.65 -9.19 0.26
N LYS A 292 26.53 -9.72 1.48
CA LYS A 292 27.13 -10.99 1.89
C LYS A 292 26.24 -11.73 2.85
N ASN A 293 26.06 -13.02 2.57
CA ASN A 293 25.39 -13.98 3.46
C ASN A 293 24.03 -13.48 3.95
N VAL A 294 23.16 -13.08 3.03
CA VAL A 294 21.77 -12.73 3.33
C VAL A 294 20.86 -13.91 3.07
N ASN A 295 19.88 -14.09 3.91
CA ASN A 295 18.83 -15.10 3.74
C ASN A 295 17.80 -14.65 2.72
N ARG A 296 17.11 -15.61 2.10
CA ARG A 296 15.96 -15.38 1.27
C ARG A 296 14.70 -15.85 2.00
N PHE A 297 13.68 -15.01 2.03
CA PHE A 297 12.37 -15.31 2.61
C PHE A 297 11.29 -15.16 1.54
N ASN A 298 10.36 -16.09 1.49
CA ASN A 298 9.20 -16.00 0.61
C ASN A 298 8.10 -15.16 1.29
N VAL A 299 7.78 -14.01 0.72
CA VAL A 299 6.74 -13.10 1.25
C VAL A 299 5.36 -13.51 0.75
N TYR A 300 5.27 -13.83 -0.55
CA TYR A 300 4.03 -14.23 -1.19
C TYR A 300 4.29 -15.40 -2.14
N ASN A 301 3.34 -16.32 -2.19
CA ASN A 301 3.37 -17.55 -2.95
C ASN A 301 4.49 -18.50 -2.49
N GLU A 302 4.36 -18.98 -1.28
CA GLU A 302 5.24 -19.94 -0.67
C GLU A 302 5.13 -21.29 -1.38
N GLY A 303 6.14 -21.65 -2.17
CA GLY A 303 6.39 -23.06 -2.45
C GLY A 303 6.91 -23.72 -1.18
N ALA A 304 6.45 -24.94 -0.87
CA ALA A 304 6.89 -25.69 0.28
C ALA A 304 8.43 -25.70 0.39
N GLY A 305 8.92 -25.25 1.54
CA GLY A 305 10.33 -25.24 1.91
C GLY A 305 10.92 -23.82 1.92
N GLU A 306 11.12 -23.27 3.11
CA GLU A 306 12.01 -22.15 3.29
C GLU A 306 13.43 -22.64 2.95
N ASN A 307 13.92 -22.26 1.78
CA ASN A 307 15.33 -22.42 1.49
C ASN A 307 16.07 -21.27 2.19
N PHE A 308 16.67 -21.56 3.31
CA PHE A 308 17.62 -20.67 3.99
C PHE A 308 18.95 -20.62 3.24
N ASP A 309 18.90 -20.58 1.91
CA ASP A 309 20.08 -20.39 1.11
C ASP A 309 20.63 -19.00 1.38
N SER A 310 21.91 -18.94 1.69
CA SER A 310 22.62 -17.69 1.91
C SER A 310 23.10 -17.14 0.57
N TYR A 311 22.78 -15.91 0.28
CA TYR A 311 23.10 -15.23 -0.97
C TYR A 311 24.06 -14.07 -0.75
N SER A 312 24.91 -13.86 -1.75
CA SER A 312 25.88 -12.77 -1.80
C SER A 312 25.83 -12.07 -3.16
N TYR A 313 26.47 -10.92 -3.26
CA TYR A 313 26.63 -10.22 -4.53
C TYR A 313 27.29 -11.13 -5.58
N GLY A 314 26.71 -11.19 -6.76
CA GLY A 314 27.13 -12.03 -7.88
C GLY A 314 26.44 -13.39 -7.96
N ASP A 315 25.74 -13.83 -6.91
CA ASP A 315 25.05 -15.12 -6.91
C ASP A 315 23.88 -15.15 -7.89
N LYS A 316 23.65 -16.35 -8.43
CA LYS A 316 22.53 -16.62 -9.34
C LYS A 316 21.42 -17.35 -8.60
N ILE A 317 20.20 -17.03 -8.98
CA ILE A 317 18.97 -17.65 -8.46
C ILE A 317 18.19 -18.15 -9.66
N ASP A 318 18.11 -19.45 -9.81
CA ASP A 318 17.30 -20.08 -10.85
C ASP A 318 15.89 -20.30 -10.30
N LEU A 319 14.91 -19.82 -11.05
CA LEU A 319 13.50 -19.88 -10.69
C LEU A 319 12.69 -20.36 -11.90
N THR A 320 11.53 -20.95 -11.64
CA THR A 320 10.50 -21.19 -12.65
C THR A 320 9.20 -20.59 -12.12
N LEU A 321 8.63 -19.67 -12.87
CA LEU A 321 7.34 -19.10 -12.58
C LEU A 321 6.25 -19.92 -13.30
N LYS A 322 5.22 -20.30 -12.57
CA LYS A 322 4.02 -20.94 -13.13
C LYS A 322 3.24 -19.94 -13.99
N PRO A 323 2.25 -20.41 -14.77
CA PRO A 323 1.33 -19.51 -15.46
C PRO A 323 0.72 -18.46 -14.52
N PHE A 324 0.79 -17.20 -14.92
CA PHE A 324 0.27 -16.04 -14.17
C PHE A 324 0.75 -15.94 -12.72
N GLU A 325 1.88 -16.56 -12.41
CA GLU A 325 2.43 -16.51 -11.05
C GLU A 325 3.01 -15.14 -10.73
N VAL A 326 2.70 -14.66 -9.53
CA VAL A 326 3.41 -13.62 -8.81
C VAL A 326 4.21 -14.27 -7.70
N LYS A 327 5.47 -13.91 -7.57
CA LYS A 327 6.36 -14.34 -6.49
C LYS A 327 7.02 -13.12 -5.88
N VAL A 328 6.98 -12.99 -4.55
CA VAL A 328 7.64 -11.91 -3.82
C VAL A 328 8.67 -12.50 -2.87
N LEU A 329 9.93 -12.12 -3.08
CA LEU A 329 11.08 -12.59 -2.34
C LEU A 329 11.68 -11.43 -1.54
N GLN A 330 11.98 -11.65 -0.29
CA GLN A 330 12.73 -10.75 0.56
C GLN A 330 14.14 -11.30 0.76
N PHE A 331 15.12 -10.42 0.77
CA PHE A 331 16.52 -10.72 1.07
C PHE A 331 16.97 -9.87 2.25
N GLY A 332 17.69 -10.46 3.19
CA GLY A 332 18.19 -9.76 4.36
C GLY A 332 18.77 -10.70 5.40
N LYS A 333 19.44 -10.13 6.39
CA LYS A 333 19.94 -10.90 7.54
C LYS A 333 18.82 -11.25 8.52
N LYS A 334 17.75 -10.45 8.51
CA LYS A 334 16.58 -10.57 9.38
C LYS A 334 15.35 -10.79 8.53
N ASP A 335 14.47 -11.66 8.99
CA ASP A 335 13.11 -11.79 8.43
C ASP A 335 12.30 -10.54 8.79
N ARG A 336 11.83 -9.83 7.76
CA ARG A 336 11.01 -8.62 7.89
C ARG A 336 9.57 -8.81 7.40
N ARG A 337 9.18 -10.06 7.09
CA ARG A 337 7.83 -10.36 6.60
C ARG A 337 6.75 -9.89 7.58
N TYR A 338 7.10 -9.88 8.86
CA TYR A 338 6.17 -9.58 9.97
C TYR A 338 6.57 -8.35 10.79
N ASP A 339 7.45 -7.48 10.27
CA ASP A 339 7.89 -6.27 10.98
C ASP A 339 6.75 -5.28 11.28
N TYR A 340 5.59 -5.42 10.61
CA TYR A 340 4.38 -4.65 10.93
C TYR A 340 3.73 -5.07 12.27
N LEU A 341 4.15 -6.20 12.85
CA LEU A 341 3.78 -6.63 14.19
C LEU A 341 4.84 -6.14 15.20
N GLU A 342 5.09 -4.84 15.21
CA GLU A 342 6.09 -4.23 16.07
C GLU A 342 5.60 -4.05 17.52
N ALA A 343 6.54 -3.70 18.40
CA ALA A 343 6.28 -3.33 19.79
C ALA A 343 5.20 -2.24 19.90
N VAL A 344 4.19 -2.50 20.70
CA VAL A 344 3.05 -1.60 20.92
C VAL A 344 2.64 -1.58 22.37
N ASP A 345 2.12 -0.45 22.86
CA ASP A 345 1.60 -0.32 24.22
C ASP A 345 0.13 -0.75 24.34
N GLU A 346 -0.54 -0.93 23.19
CA GLU A 346 -1.91 -1.45 23.12
C GLU A 346 -2.06 -2.37 21.89
N PHE A 347 -2.73 -3.52 22.05
CA PHE A 347 -3.00 -4.46 20.97
C PHE A 347 -4.27 -5.27 21.20
N THR A 348 -4.73 -5.92 20.15
CA THR A 348 -5.76 -6.96 20.19
C THR A 348 -5.31 -8.15 19.36
N ILE A 349 -5.29 -9.33 19.96
CA ILE A 349 -5.06 -10.62 19.28
C ILE A 349 -6.39 -11.37 19.31
N SER A 350 -6.89 -11.81 18.16
CA SER A 350 -8.14 -12.56 18.05
C SER A 350 -7.95 -13.78 17.13
N PHE A 351 -8.36 -14.94 17.60
CA PHE A 351 -8.26 -16.19 16.88
C PHE A 351 -9.38 -17.15 17.24
N LYS A 352 -9.57 -18.19 16.44
CA LYS A 352 -10.44 -19.31 16.75
C LYS A 352 -9.60 -20.48 17.25
N TYR A 353 -10.08 -21.15 18.27
CA TYR A 353 -9.48 -22.34 18.84
C TYR A 353 -10.48 -23.50 18.83
N SER A 354 -10.05 -24.63 18.31
CA SER A 354 -10.84 -25.88 18.32
C SER A 354 -9.89 -27.07 18.44
N SER A 355 -9.69 -27.56 19.65
CA SER A 355 -8.85 -28.74 19.92
C SER A 355 -9.29 -29.42 21.19
N ASN A 356 -8.96 -30.71 21.28
CA ASN A 356 -9.12 -31.52 22.49
C ASN A 356 -7.81 -31.63 23.29
N GLU A 357 -6.74 -31.01 22.85
CA GLU A 357 -5.46 -31.03 23.56
C GLU A 357 -5.52 -30.20 24.82
N GLU A 358 -5.19 -30.81 25.96
CA GLU A 358 -5.18 -30.15 27.25
C GLU A 358 -3.92 -29.33 27.50
N ASN A 359 -2.85 -29.56 26.69
CA ASN A 359 -1.58 -28.83 26.82
C ASN A 359 -0.99 -28.56 25.44
N CYS A 360 -0.96 -27.30 25.00
CA CYS A 360 -0.31 -26.87 23.76
C CYS A 360 0.07 -25.40 23.80
N ALA A 361 1.08 -25.01 23.03
CA ALA A 361 1.38 -23.60 22.77
C ALA A 361 0.58 -23.11 21.55
N ILE A 362 -0.07 -21.97 21.66
CA ILE A 362 -0.80 -21.33 20.56
C ILE A 362 0.10 -20.29 19.89
N CYS A 363 0.71 -19.41 20.66
CA CYS A 363 1.71 -18.47 20.18
C CYS A 363 2.62 -18.03 21.34
N GLU A 364 3.85 -17.68 21.00
CA GLU A 364 4.85 -17.28 21.99
C GLU A 364 5.88 -16.32 21.37
N ASN A 365 6.18 -15.28 22.10
CA ASN A 365 7.39 -14.50 21.96
C ASN A 365 7.87 -14.07 23.35
N ASP A 366 8.87 -13.20 23.45
CA ASP A 366 9.45 -12.81 24.72
C ASP A 366 8.45 -12.10 25.65
N ASP A 367 7.50 -11.37 25.10
CA ASP A 367 6.58 -10.50 25.83
C ASP A 367 5.14 -11.07 25.93
N VAL A 368 4.73 -11.89 24.96
CA VAL A 368 3.38 -12.47 24.90
C VAL A 368 3.45 -13.98 24.69
N LYS A 369 2.80 -14.72 25.59
CA LYS A 369 2.67 -16.16 25.50
C LYS A 369 1.21 -16.56 25.69
N ILE A 370 0.67 -17.32 24.77
CA ILE A 370 -0.68 -17.88 24.85
C ILE A 370 -0.57 -19.40 24.73
N THR A 371 -0.95 -20.09 25.80
CA THR A 371 -0.89 -21.56 25.90
C THR A 371 -2.23 -22.11 26.35
N VAL A 372 -2.44 -23.39 26.11
CA VAL A 372 -3.45 -24.18 26.81
C VAL A 372 -2.72 -25.06 27.82
N GLU A 373 -3.11 -25.02 29.07
CA GLU A 373 -2.57 -25.84 30.14
C GLU A 373 -3.74 -26.39 30.96
N ASP A 374 -3.76 -27.70 31.14
CA ASP A 374 -4.86 -28.44 31.80
C ASP A 374 -6.24 -28.14 31.20
N GLY A 375 -6.27 -27.86 29.88
CA GLY A 375 -7.46 -27.51 29.12
C GLY A 375 -7.92 -26.07 29.28
N CYS A 376 -7.26 -25.24 30.09
CA CYS A 376 -7.54 -23.82 30.25
C CYS A 376 -6.58 -22.96 29.44
N LEU A 377 -7.08 -21.86 28.89
CA LEU A 377 -6.25 -20.90 28.21
C LEU A 377 -5.43 -20.08 29.22
N LYS A 378 -4.12 -20.05 29.06
CA LYS A 378 -3.23 -19.18 29.83
C LYS A 378 -2.59 -18.14 28.93
N ILE A 379 -2.65 -16.91 29.37
CA ILE A 379 -2.09 -15.75 28.70
C ILE A 379 -1.10 -15.11 29.65
N LYS A 380 0.15 -15.02 29.17
CA LYS A 380 1.17 -14.17 29.77
C LYS A 380 1.37 -12.97 28.83
N CYS A 381 1.35 -11.78 29.36
CA CYS A 381 1.60 -10.55 28.64
C CYS A 381 2.49 -9.66 29.50
N ASP A 382 3.78 -9.59 29.19
CA ASP A 382 4.84 -9.05 30.03
C ASP A 382 4.79 -9.69 31.43
N SER A 383 4.41 -8.97 32.46
CA SER A 383 4.26 -9.49 33.84
C SER A 383 2.84 -9.91 34.18
N ALA A 384 1.85 -9.56 33.35
CA ALA A 384 0.45 -9.92 33.56
C ALA A 384 0.21 -11.40 33.20
N MET A 385 -0.58 -12.09 34.05
CA MET A 385 -1.01 -13.45 33.77
C MET A 385 -2.52 -13.58 33.91
N LEU A 386 -3.18 -14.15 32.90
CA LEU A 386 -4.60 -14.46 32.88
C LEU A 386 -4.80 -15.95 32.61
N THR A 387 -5.80 -16.54 33.26
CA THR A 387 -6.26 -17.89 32.96
C THR A 387 -7.76 -17.81 32.66
N SER A 388 -8.23 -18.55 31.66
CA SER A 388 -9.67 -18.63 31.37
C SER A 388 -10.45 -19.20 32.56
N SER A 389 -11.68 -18.74 32.74
CA SER A 389 -12.56 -19.19 33.80
C SER A 389 -13.00 -20.66 33.66
N GLY A 390 -12.92 -21.19 32.45
CA GLY A 390 -13.27 -22.56 32.11
C GLY A 390 -12.30 -23.21 31.12
N LYS A 391 -12.46 -24.54 30.96
CA LYS A 391 -11.76 -25.28 29.90
C LYS A 391 -12.24 -24.85 28.52
N ILE A 392 -11.30 -24.75 27.58
CA ILE A 392 -11.56 -24.42 26.17
C ILE A 392 -11.46 -25.62 25.24
N THR A 393 -11.25 -26.81 25.81
CA THR A 393 -11.17 -28.07 25.04
C THR A 393 -12.57 -28.59 24.73
N GLY A 394 -12.76 -29.23 23.56
CA GLY A 394 -14.00 -29.89 23.18
C GLY A 394 -15.02 -29.05 22.41
N GLY A 395 -14.67 -27.83 22.02
CA GLY A 395 -15.53 -26.97 21.21
C GLY A 395 -14.73 -25.99 20.34
N GLU A 396 -15.42 -25.25 19.46
CA GLU A 396 -14.84 -24.10 18.77
C GLU A 396 -15.08 -22.85 19.63
N HIS A 397 -14.03 -22.16 20.02
CA HIS A 397 -14.08 -20.93 20.78
C HIS A 397 -13.44 -19.78 19.99
N LYS A 398 -14.07 -18.61 20.04
CA LYS A 398 -13.46 -17.38 19.60
C LYS A 398 -12.80 -16.67 20.75
N ILE A 399 -11.47 -16.60 20.71
CA ILE A 399 -10.65 -16.02 21.77
C ILE A 399 -10.20 -14.62 21.31
N THR A 400 -10.24 -13.66 22.21
CA THR A 400 -9.73 -12.32 21.96
C THR A 400 -9.00 -11.81 23.20
N VAL A 401 -7.72 -11.50 23.03
CA VAL A 401 -6.87 -10.89 24.06
C VAL A 401 -6.65 -9.42 23.69
N VAL A 402 -6.93 -8.54 24.62
CA VAL A 402 -6.78 -7.09 24.47
C VAL A 402 -5.81 -6.57 25.53
N ARG A 403 -4.78 -5.87 25.13
CA ARG A 403 -4.01 -5.00 26.02
C ARG A 403 -4.35 -3.55 25.73
N GLU A 404 -4.85 -2.87 26.72
CA GLU A 404 -5.22 -1.46 26.65
C GLU A 404 -4.01 -0.58 26.98
N LYS A 405 -4.02 0.65 26.50
CA LYS A 405 -2.97 1.64 26.75
C LYS A 405 -2.72 1.91 28.25
N ASN A 406 -3.75 1.72 29.07
CA ASN A 406 -3.67 1.78 30.54
C ASN A 406 -3.08 0.52 31.17
N LYS A 407 -2.51 -0.38 30.36
CA LYS A 407 -1.89 -1.65 30.77
C LYS A 407 -2.86 -2.70 31.34
N MET A 408 -4.15 -2.56 31.11
CA MET A 408 -5.11 -3.62 31.40
C MET A 408 -5.04 -4.68 30.30
N VAL A 409 -4.84 -5.93 30.70
CA VAL A 409 -4.96 -7.11 29.81
C VAL A 409 -6.32 -7.76 30.05
N LYS A 410 -7.07 -8.00 28.99
CA LYS A 410 -8.42 -8.56 29.02
C LYS A 410 -8.53 -9.77 28.11
N LEU A 411 -9.19 -10.82 28.61
CA LEU A 411 -9.55 -11.99 27.85
C LEU A 411 -11.05 -11.98 27.55
N TYR A 412 -11.41 -12.18 26.31
CA TYR A 412 -12.79 -12.40 25.88
C TYR A 412 -12.89 -13.80 25.27
N MET A 413 -13.88 -14.55 25.74
CA MET A 413 -14.26 -15.85 25.22
C MET A 413 -15.63 -15.73 24.57
N ASP A 414 -15.76 -16.14 23.30
CA ASP A 414 -17.02 -16.09 22.56
C ASP A 414 -17.77 -14.75 22.66
N HIS A 415 -16.99 -13.64 22.56
CA HIS A 415 -17.43 -12.26 22.70
C HIS A 415 -17.80 -11.79 24.12
N ALA A 416 -17.73 -12.63 25.14
CA ALA A 416 -17.93 -12.27 26.52
C ALA A 416 -16.58 -12.01 27.23
N LEU A 417 -16.54 -11.01 28.13
CA LEU A 417 -15.36 -10.79 28.97
C LEU A 417 -15.24 -11.95 29.95
N ASP A 418 -14.15 -12.69 29.87
CA ASP A 418 -13.84 -13.81 30.74
C ASP A 418 -12.94 -13.42 31.91
N GLY A 419 -11.99 -12.52 31.68
CA GLY A 419 -11.11 -12.04 32.75
C GLY A 419 -10.36 -10.78 32.38
N SER A 420 -9.81 -10.11 33.40
CA SER A 420 -8.94 -8.96 33.22
C SER A 420 -7.91 -8.84 34.34
N VAL A 421 -6.71 -8.37 34.00
CA VAL A 421 -5.63 -8.13 34.96
C VAL A 421 -4.90 -6.85 34.60
N TYR A 422 -4.42 -6.13 35.62
CA TYR A 422 -3.57 -4.97 35.40
C TYR A 422 -2.10 -5.38 35.43
N ASP A 423 -1.35 -4.99 34.38
CA ASP A 423 0.07 -5.26 34.26
C ASP A 423 0.89 -4.16 34.97
N ALA A 424 1.06 -4.33 36.29
CA ALA A 424 1.71 -3.32 37.15
C ALA A 424 3.21 -3.12 36.82
N ALA A 425 3.86 -4.13 36.29
CA ALA A 425 5.31 -4.12 35.99
C ALA A 425 5.60 -3.87 34.49
N ALA A 426 4.59 -3.56 33.70
CA ALA A 426 4.74 -3.39 32.27
C ALA A 426 5.76 -2.32 31.90
N LYS A 427 6.63 -2.66 30.98
CA LYS A 427 7.70 -1.77 30.45
C LYS A 427 7.18 -0.66 29.55
N GLY A 428 5.93 -0.70 29.14
CA GLY A 428 5.28 0.23 28.21
C GLY A 428 4.91 -0.45 26.90
N GLU A 429 5.84 -0.56 25.97
CA GLU A 429 5.62 -1.23 24.71
C GLU A 429 5.87 -2.73 24.81
N ILE A 430 5.05 -3.52 24.14
CA ILE A 430 5.16 -4.97 24.08
C ILE A 430 5.39 -5.39 22.64
N ASP A 431 6.36 -6.26 22.41
CA ASP A 431 6.56 -6.90 21.12
C ASP A 431 5.41 -7.86 20.84
N THR A 432 4.64 -7.58 19.80
CA THR A 432 3.54 -8.43 19.32
C THR A 432 3.95 -9.25 18.11
N LYS A 433 5.23 -9.18 17.71
CA LYS A 433 5.79 -9.98 16.65
C LYS A 433 5.82 -11.45 17.08
N MET A 434 5.05 -12.28 16.39
CA MET A 434 4.96 -13.69 16.64
C MET A 434 5.76 -14.46 15.60
N GLU A 435 6.52 -15.45 16.02
CA GLU A 435 7.24 -16.31 15.08
C GLU A 435 6.24 -17.18 14.31
N SER A 436 6.43 -17.27 12.99
CA SER A 436 5.59 -18.04 12.09
C SER A 436 5.55 -19.52 12.46
N ASP A 437 6.63 -20.04 13.01
CA ASP A 437 6.76 -21.46 13.41
C ASP A 437 5.77 -21.85 14.52
N ALA A 438 5.51 -20.95 15.46
CA ALA A 438 4.52 -21.19 16.51
C ALA A 438 3.09 -21.27 15.95
N LEU A 439 2.84 -20.60 14.84
CA LEU A 439 1.54 -20.53 14.18
C LEU A 439 1.31 -21.72 13.24
N GLU A 440 2.35 -22.15 12.53
CA GLU A 440 2.32 -23.41 11.76
C GLU A 440 2.18 -24.62 12.65
N PHE A 441 2.84 -24.63 13.82
CA PHE A 441 2.73 -25.70 14.79
C PHE A 441 1.31 -25.86 15.35
N SER A 442 0.62 -24.76 15.58
CA SER A 442 -0.79 -24.78 15.99
C SER A 442 -1.72 -25.23 14.87
N ALA A 443 -1.38 -24.96 13.59
CA ALA A 443 -2.11 -25.48 12.44
C ALA A 443 -1.97 -27.02 12.29
N VAL A 444 -0.83 -27.59 12.64
CA VAL A 444 -0.63 -29.06 12.68
C VAL A 444 -1.58 -29.71 13.69
N ASN A 445 -1.84 -29.05 14.79
CA ASN A 445 -2.82 -29.52 15.80
C ASN A 445 -4.26 -29.18 15.45
N LYS A 446 -4.54 -28.61 14.27
CA LYS A 446 -5.87 -28.20 13.77
C LYS A 446 -6.64 -27.28 14.72
N ALA A 447 -5.95 -26.63 15.62
CA ALA A 447 -6.55 -25.84 16.68
C ALA A 447 -6.71 -24.37 16.32
N THR A 448 -5.84 -23.85 15.45
CA THR A 448 -5.80 -22.42 15.08
C THR A 448 -5.36 -22.27 13.65
N SER A 449 -6.00 -21.40 12.89
CA SER A 449 -5.43 -20.94 11.63
C SER A 449 -4.71 -19.60 11.87
N TYR A 450 -3.55 -19.45 11.28
CA TYR A 450 -2.78 -18.18 11.31
C TYR A 450 -3.60 -17.01 10.82
N GLU A 451 -4.44 -17.22 9.81
CA GLU A 451 -5.32 -16.20 9.23
C GLU A 451 -6.35 -15.67 10.22
N ASP A 452 -6.64 -16.42 11.31
CA ASP A 452 -7.55 -16.00 12.36
C ASP A 452 -6.86 -15.22 13.48
N ILE A 453 -5.52 -15.21 13.53
CA ILE A 453 -4.76 -14.41 14.49
C ILE A 453 -4.49 -13.05 13.88
N VAL A 454 -5.17 -12.04 14.39
CA VAL A 454 -5.01 -10.65 13.92
C VAL A 454 -4.63 -9.77 15.11
N ALA A 455 -3.43 -9.18 15.05
CA ALA A 455 -3.05 -8.09 15.94
C ALA A 455 -3.69 -6.79 15.43
N LEU A 456 -4.75 -6.32 16.07
CA LEU A 456 -5.48 -5.11 15.69
C LEU A 456 -5.26 -4.02 16.72
N LYS A 457 -4.62 -2.93 16.33
CA LYS A 457 -4.60 -1.70 17.14
C LYS A 457 -6.02 -1.15 17.30
N ARG A 458 -6.48 -0.93 18.54
CA ARG A 458 -7.66 -0.10 18.89
C ARG A 458 -9.07 -0.59 18.55
N VAL A 459 -9.30 -1.77 18.03
CA VAL A 459 -10.63 -2.09 17.49
C VAL A 459 -11.67 -2.37 18.58
N LEU A 460 -11.31 -2.97 19.70
CA LEU A 460 -12.28 -3.37 20.72
C LEU A 460 -12.54 -2.32 21.81
N THR A 461 -11.63 -1.42 22.07
CA THR A 461 -11.80 -0.37 23.10
C THR A 461 -12.97 0.57 22.81
N LYS A 462 -13.31 0.83 21.54
CA LYS A 462 -14.46 1.64 21.14
C LYS A 462 -15.80 0.88 21.16
N ALA A 463 -15.78 -0.42 20.90
CA ALA A 463 -17.00 -1.23 20.83
C ALA A 463 -17.58 -1.51 22.22
N VAL A 464 -16.73 -1.70 23.22
CA VAL A 464 -17.14 -1.95 24.61
C VAL A 464 -17.74 -0.68 25.26
N LYS A 465 -17.24 0.51 24.91
CA LYS A 465 -17.80 1.79 25.42
C LYS A 465 -19.19 2.12 24.88
N ARG A 466 -19.58 1.59 23.72
CA ARG A 466 -20.92 1.83 23.14
C ARG A 466 -22.03 0.94 23.72
N ARG A 467 -21.70 -0.14 24.44
CA ARG A 467 -22.70 -1.00 25.10
C ARG A 467 -23.01 -0.63 26.56
N LYS A 468 -22.37 0.42 27.08
CA LYS A 468 -22.59 0.94 28.45
C LYS A 468 -23.35 2.29 28.47
N LYS A 469 -24.07 2.60 27.37
CA LYS A 469 -25.03 3.72 27.36
C LYS A 469 -26.44 3.23 27.05
#